data_9c27e76c2aa46660d4591302d68c59ab
#
_entry.id   9c27e76c2aa46660d4591302d68c59ab
#
_cell.length_a   1.000
_cell.length_b   1.000
_cell.length_c   1.000
_cell.angle_alpha   90.00
_cell.angle_beta   90.00
_cell.angle_gamma   90.00
#
_symmetry.space_group_name_H-M   'P 1'
#
loop_
_entity.id
_entity.type
_entity.pdbx_description
1 polymer ?
#
loop_
_entity_poly.entity_id
_entity_poly.type
_entity_poly.pdbx_seq_one_letter_code
_entity_poly.pdbx_strand_id
1 'polypeptide(L)'
;MNKQGITRREFLKLGAVNAVGLASMWAFGKNVFGDTLINEAGTSLTADTSSAAIIRDISKCIGCGQCVDACKNTQGINILELVTKNGKTYSDTIGGSDLSTTKCIGCGQCSRVCPTGAIAENDALSKVTSALNSGKTIVWQFAPSSQNILGEEFGLLSGENVSGKIAASAKLLGDYVFRTDFGADITIMEEVTEFINRIKTGGVLPMITSCCPGWINYAELNYPSLFNNISSCKSPQQMLGALIKNYLGKDNIYHIAVMPCTAKKHEAARTEMYTDGGRDVDAVLTVREYAKLLRAKGINLANLNDEEYDSLFDSTSGAGRIFGASGGVTEAALRTAYELMTGEILNDVEFKELRGSAGIKTAQVNINGRTIKTCVVNGIKNAKTILDAVENGTSPYDFIEIMTCSGGCVGGGGTPLYSGNNYLRSKGLYESDRSNKVRKCHENSALKSIYEKYLTLPCSNTAHKYLHTYYTKR
;
A
#
# COMPACT_ATOMS: atom_id res chain seq x y z
N MET A 1 2.97 -45.29 -1.32
CA MET A 1 2.32 -44.55 -2.43
C MET A 1 2.98 -43.18 -2.48
N ASN A 2 3.85 -42.96 -3.49
CA ASN A 2 4.65 -41.75 -3.63
C ASN A 2 3.77 -40.58 -4.05
N LYS A 3 3.66 -39.56 -3.20
CA LYS A 3 3.12 -38.24 -3.59
C LYS A 3 4.26 -37.48 -4.29
N GLN A 4 4.42 -37.63 -5.59
CA GLN A 4 5.24 -36.74 -6.39
C GLN A 4 4.47 -35.45 -6.58
N GLY A 5 4.85 -34.40 -5.87
CA GLY A 5 4.41 -33.03 -6.15
C GLY A 5 4.96 -32.60 -7.52
N ILE A 6 4.14 -31.96 -8.33
CA ILE A 6 4.54 -31.38 -9.62
C ILE A 6 5.60 -30.31 -9.33
N THR A 7 6.78 -30.42 -9.96
CA THR A 7 7.83 -29.41 -9.82
C THR A 7 7.45 -28.12 -10.54
N ARG A 8 7.99 -26.98 -10.11
CA ARG A 8 7.80 -25.68 -10.73
C ARG A 8 8.02 -25.71 -12.26
N ARG A 9 9.03 -26.45 -12.72
CA ARG A 9 9.38 -26.57 -14.14
C ARG A 9 8.35 -27.37 -14.94
N GLU A 10 7.68 -28.32 -14.30
CA GLU A 10 6.58 -29.12 -14.90
C GLU A 10 5.27 -28.33 -14.94
N PHE A 11 4.99 -27.54 -13.90
CA PHE A 11 3.84 -26.64 -13.86
C PHE A 11 3.90 -25.57 -14.96
N LEU A 12 5.06 -24.98 -15.18
CA LEU A 12 5.27 -23.99 -16.26
C LEU A 12 5.17 -24.61 -17.64
N LYS A 13 5.56 -25.89 -17.82
CA LYS A 13 5.38 -26.62 -19.08
C LYS A 13 3.90 -26.96 -19.35
N LEU A 14 3.12 -27.29 -18.32
CA LEU A 14 1.67 -27.50 -18.46
C LEU A 14 0.92 -26.22 -18.84
N GLY A 15 1.39 -25.05 -18.39
CA GLY A 15 0.88 -23.75 -18.82
C GLY A 15 1.12 -23.43 -20.31
N ALA A 16 2.14 -24.03 -20.92
CA ALA A 16 2.45 -23.83 -22.34
C ALA A 16 1.47 -24.60 -23.29
N VAL A 17 0.81 -25.65 -22.82
CA VAL A 17 -0.15 -26.43 -23.63
C VAL A 17 -1.51 -25.71 -23.76
N ASN A 18 -1.84 -24.77 -22.88
CA ASN A 18 -3.05 -23.95 -22.96
C ASN A 18 -2.87 -22.61 -23.69
N ALA A 19 -1.76 -22.42 -24.40
CA ALA A 19 -1.49 -21.20 -25.18
C ALA A 19 -2.53 -20.90 -26.26
N VAL A 20 -3.29 -21.90 -26.71
CA VAL A 20 -4.38 -21.73 -27.69
C VAL A 20 -5.59 -21.03 -27.06
N GLY A 21 -5.87 -21.26 -25.76
CA GLY A 21 -6.93 -20.56 -25.03
C GLY A 21 -6.57 -19.10 -24.69
N LEU A 22 -5.29 -18.81 -24.53
CA LEU A 22 -4.80 -17.45 -24.29
C LEU A 22 -4.78 -16.60 -25.57
N ALA A 23 -4.58 -17.20 -26.73
CA ALA A 23 -4.62 -16.47 -28.00
C ALA A 23 -6.04 -15.92 -28.29
N SER A 24 -7.11 -16.64 -27.88
CA SER A 24 -8.49 -16.15 -28.03
C SER A 24 -8.81 -15.03 -27.00
N MET A 25 -8.26 -15.06 -25.80
CA MET A 25 -8.37 -13.95 -24.84
C MET A 25 -7.50 -12.76 -25.22
N TRP A 26 -6.35 -12.97 -25.92
CA TRP A 26 -5.52 -11.90 -26.47
C TRP A 26 -6.20 -11.21 -27.66
N ALA A 27 -6.95 -11.93 -28.48
CA ALA A 27 -7.76 -11.34 -29.55
C ALA A 27 -8.88 -10.44 -28.97
N PHE A 28 -9.50 -10.82 -27.84
CA PHE A 28 -10.46 -9.97 -27.13
C PHE A 28 -9.77 -8.77 -26.44
N GLY A 29 -8.55 -8.93 -25.91
CA GLY A 29 -7.80 -7.86 -25.25
C GLY A 29 -7.25 -6.80 -26.22
N LYS A 30 -6.87 -7.18 -27.42
CA LYS A 30 -6.39 -6.21 -28.43
C LYS A 30 -7.50 -5.28 -28.95
N ASN A 31 -8.73 -5.76 -28.99
CA ASN A 31 -9.86 -4.94 -29.45
C ASN A 31 -10.46 -4.03 -28.33
N VAL A 32 -10.07 -4.23 -27.06
CA VAL A 32 -10.56 -3.38 -25.94
C VAL A 32 -9.69 -2.12 -25.75
N PHE A 33 -8.45 -2.11 -26.24
CA PHE A 33 -7.52 -0.97 -26.08
C PHE A 33 -7.22 -0.21 -27.39
N GLY A 34 -7.85 -0.55 -28.48
CA GLY A 34 -7.53 0.02 -29.81
C GLY A 34 -8.67 0.71 -30.54
N ASP A 35 -9.92 0.59 -30.09
CA ASP A 35 -11.02 1.28 -30.74
C ASP A 35 -11.11 2.72 -30.22
N THR A 36 -10.58 3.64 -31.01
CA THR A 36 -10.81 5.06 -30.89
C THR A 36 -12.32 5.30 -31.07
N LEU A 37 -13.04 5.48 -29.96
CA LEU A 37 -14.43 5.88 -30.04
C LEU A 37 -14.47 7.32 -30.58
N ILE A 38 -15.12 7.50 -31.71
CA ILE A 38 -15.35 8.79 -32.31
C ILE A 38 -16.75 9.24 -31.90
N ASN A 39 -16.87 10.44 -31.31
CA ASN A 39 -18.18 11.04 -31.05
C ASN A 39 -18.81 11.50 -32.37
N GLU A 40 -20.09 11.92 -32.36
CA GLU A 40 -20.82 12.42 -33.54
C GLU A 40 -20.13 13.62 -34.23
N ALA A 41 -19.16 14.28 -33.56
CA ALA A 41 -18.36 15.36 -34.10
C ALA A 41 -16.98 14.88 -34.64
N GLY A 42 -16.73 13.56 -34.70
CA GLY A 42 -15.46 13.00 -35.22
C GLY A 42 -14.27 13.09 -34.26
N THR A 43 -14.49 13.39 -32.98
CA THR A 43 -13.43 13.52 -31.97
C THR A 43 -13.21 12.20 -31.26
N SER A 44 -11.96 11.73 -31.20
CA SER A 44 -11.57 10.53 -30.50
C SER A 44 -11.78 10.67 -28.99
N LEU A 45 -12.54 9.76 -28.39
CA LEU A 45 -12.67 9.62 -26.94
C LEU A 45 -11.65 8.57 -26.47
N THR A 46 -10.40 8.99 -26.28
CA THR A 46 -9.35 8.12 -25.71
C THR A 46 -9.50 8.00 -24.20
N ALA A 47 -9.13 6.83 -23.66
CA ALA A 47 -9.05 6.65 -22.21
C ALA A 47 -7.93 7.55 -21.64
N ASP A 48 -8.20 8.23 -20.54
CA ASP A 48 -7.19 8.95 -19.77
C ASP A 48 -6.37 7.95 -18.93
N THR A 49 -5.12 7.73 -19.34
CA THR A 49 -4.13 6.86 -18.69
C THR A 49 -2.98 7.65 -18.08
N SER A 50 -3.12 8.96 -17.95
CA SER A 50 -2.07 9.87 -17.51
C SER A 50 -1.65 9.66 -16.05
N SER A 51 -2.56 9.14 -15.18
CA SER A 51 -2.25 8.85 -13.79
C SER A 51 -1.60 7.47 -13.63
N ALA A 52 -0.50 7.40 -12.88
CA ALA A 52 0.12 6.11 -12.54
C ALA A 52 -0.77 5.20 -11.67
N ALA A 53 -1.75 5.77 -10.95
CA ALA A 53 -2.57 5.06 -9.99
C ALA A 53 -3.88 4.49 -10.57
N ILE A 54 -4.59 5.29 -11.37
CA ILE A 54 -5.91 4.95 -11.92
C ILE A 54 -6.00 5.40 -13.39
N ILE A 55 -6.91 4.76 -14.12
CA ILE A 55 -7.30 5.15 -15.47
C ILE A 55 -8.78 5.55 -15.50
N ARG A 56 -9.17 6.36 -16.50
CA ARG A 56 -10.55 6.74 -16.75
C ARG A 56 -10.89 6.52 -18.21
N ASP A 57 -11.83 5.63 -18.48
CA ASP A 57 -12.35 5.29 -19.80
C ASP A 57 -13.84 5.68 -19.88
N ILE A 58 -14.10 6.87 -20.44
CA ILE A 58 -15.45 7.40 -20.53
C ILE A 58 -16.37 6.60 -21.46
N SER A 59 -15.82 5.75 -22.32
CA SER A 59 -16.63 4.87 -23.19
C SER A 59 -17.47 3.89 -22.38
N LYS A 60 -16.92 3.40 -21.26
CA LYS A 60 -17.56 2.46 -20.34
C LYS A 60 -18.47 3.13 -19.31
N CYS A 61 -18.49 4.48 -19.26
CA CYS A 61 -19.20 5.20 -18.23
C CYS A 61 -20.72 5.23 -18.49
N ILE A 62 -21.49 4.86 -17.47
CA ILE A 62 -22.96 4.88 -17.49
C ILE A 62 -23.55 6.10 -16.76
N GLY A 63 -22.75 7.06 -16.34
CA GLY A 63 -23.21 8.29 -15.70
C GLY A 63 -23.80 8.13 -14.29
N CYS A 64 -23.52 7.05 -13.57
CA CYS A 64 -24.15 6.75 -12.27
C CYS A 64 -23.72 7.68 -11.12
N GLY A 65 -22.64 8.44 -11.24
CA GLY A 65 -22.16 9.41 -10.26
C GLY A 65 -21.45 8.85 -9.03
N GLN A 66 -21.37 7.53 -8.84
CA GLN A 66 -20.75 6.92 -7.62
C GLN A 66 -19.29 7.33 -7.41
N CYS A 67 -18.51 7.46 -8.49
CA CYS A 67 -17.11 7.90 -8.42
C CYS A 67 -16.98 9.38 -8.03
N VAL A 68 -17.93 10.21 -8.47
CA VAL A 68 -18.00 11.64 -8.09
C VAL A 68 -18.30 11.75 -6.59
N ASP A 69 -19.30 11.00 -6.10
CA ASP A 69 -19.63 10.94 -4.68
C ASP A 69 -18.45 10.46 -3.83
N ALA A 70 -17.80 9.36 -4.23
CA ALA A 70 -16.62 8.84 -3.54
C ALA A 70 -15.48 9.87 -3.48
N CYS A 71 -15.22 10.60 -4.57
CA CYS A 71 -14.18 11.63 -4.61
C CYS A 71 -14.53 12.85 -3.75
N LYS A 72 -15.77 13.31 -3.83
CA LYS A 72 -16.25 14.53 -3.16
C LYS A 72 -16.58 14.28 -1.69
N ASN A 73 -17.50 13.35 -1.41
CA ASN A 73 -18.10 13.19 -0.09
C ASN A 73 -17.34 12.23 0.81
N THR A 74 -16.77 11.15 0.23
CA THR A 74 -15.98 10.18 1.02
C THR A 74 -14.55 10.68 1.25
N GLN A 75 -13.88 11.20 0.21
CA GLN A 75 -12.48 11.61 0.29
C GLN A 75 -12.26 13.12 0.48
N GLY A 76 -13.23 13.96 0.12
CA GLY A 76 -13.09 15.42 0.21
C GLY A 76 -12.12 16.03 -0.81
N ILE A 77 -11.76 15.29 -1.88
CA ILE A 77 -10.81 15.76 -2.91
C ILE A 77 -11.52 16.54 -4.01
N ASN A 78 -12.70 16.06 -4.44
CA ASN A 78 -13.61 16.76 -5.35
C ASN A 78 -12.97 17.20 -6.68
N ILE A 79 -12.38 16.26 -7.41
CA ILE A 79 -11.81 16.51 -8.76
C ILE A 79 -12.67 15.94 -9.89
N LEU A 80 -13.76 15.23 -9.58
CA LEU A 80 -14.66 14.63 -10.55
C LEU A 80 -16.02 15.29 -10.53
N GLU A 81 -16.64 15.39 -11.71
CA GLU A 81 -18.01 15.86 -11.91
C GLU A 81 -18.76 14.99 -12.92
N LEU A 82 -20.08 15.11 -12.98
CA LEU A 82 -20.87 14.56 -14.08
C LEU A 82 -21.05 15.62 -15.15
N VAL A 83 -20.72 15.27 -16.38
CA VAL A 83 -20.95 16.13 -17.55
C VAL A 83 -21.87 15.42 -18.54
N THR A 84 -22.69 16.20 -19.26
CA THR A 84 -23.53 15.70 -20.36
C THR A 84 -23.08 16.34 -21.65
N LYS A 85 -22.61 15.53 -22.60
CA LYS A 85 -22.23 15.98 -23.93
C LYS A 85 -22.85 15.04 -24.98
N ASN A 86 -23.45 15.60 -26.02
CA ASN A 86 -24.11 14.84 -27.10
C ASN A 86 -25.11 13.77 -26.56
N GLY A 87 -25.92 14.15 -25.58
CA GLY A 87 -26.93 13.26 -24.99
C GLY A 87 -26.41 12.15 -24.09
N LYS A 88 -25.08 12.03 -23.90
CA LYS A 88 -24.46 11.05 -23.00
C LYS A 88 -23.95 11.73 -21.73
N THR A 89 -24.35 11.20 -20.56
CA THR A 89 -23.83 11.60 -19.26
C THR A 89 -22.70 10.69 -18.83
N TYR A 90 -21.57 11.25 -18.39
CA TYR A 90 -20.42 10.51 -17.92
C TYR A 90 -19.65 11.30 -16.85
N SER A 91 -18.79 10.61 -16.09
CA SER A 91 -17.88 11.24 -15.13
C SER A 91 -16.64 11.79 -15.84
N ASP A 92 -16.35 13.05 -15.58
CA ASP A 92 -15.16 13.74 -16.07
C ASP A 92 -14.39 14.40 -14.92
N THR A 93 -13.17 14.83 -15.17
CA THR A 93 -12.46 15.75 -14.28
C THR A 93 -13.06 17.14 -14.41
N ILE A 94 -13.09 17.90 -13.31
CA ILE A 94 -13.54 19.28 -13.35
C ILE A 94 -12.68 20.07 -14.36
N GLY A 95 -13.36 20.66 -15.35
CA GLY A 95 -12.69 21.35 -16.45
C GLY A 95 -12.13 20.44 -17.56
N GLY A 96 -12.37 19.12 -17.54
CA GLY A 96 -12.00 18.18 -18.61
C GLY A 96 -10.50 17.94 -18.77
N SER A 97 -9.70 18.21 -17.74
CA SER A 97 -8.24 18.03 -17.75
C SER A 97 -7.84 16.56 -17.53
N ASP A 98 -6.63 16.20 -17.94
CA ASP A 98 -6.05 14.89 -17.63
C ASP A 98 -5.88 14.67 -16.12
N LEU A 99 -6.09 13.45 -15.64
CA LEU A 99 -5.96 13.08 -14.22
C LEU A 99 -4.62 13.51 -13.61
N SER A 100 -3.53 13.41 -14.37
CA SER A 100 -2.18 13.77 -13.92
C SER A 100 -2.01 15.27 -13.65
N THR A 101 -2.82 16.12 -14.25
CA THR A 101 -2.77 17.58 -14.09
C THR A 101 -3.75 18.12 -13.03
N THR A 102 -4.57 17.22 -12.47
CA THR A 102 -5.52 17.57 -11.42
C THR A 102 -4.90 17.41 -10.03
N LYS A 103 -5.65 17.81 -9.00
CA LYS A 103 -5.30 17.50 -7.59
C LYS A 103 -5.63 16.06 -7.18
N CYS A 104 -5.63 15.10 -8.11
CA CYS A 104 -5.83 13.70 -7.81
C CYS A 104 -4.69 13.16 -6.94
N ILE A 105 -5.03 12.54 -5.81
CA ILE A 105 -4.08 11.94 -4.88
C ILE A 105 -3.84 10.44 -5.15
N GLY A 106 -4.47 9.88 -6.17
CA GLY A 106 -4.30 8.48 -6.56
C GLY A 106 -4.92 7.45 -5.59
N CYS A 107 -5.82 7.84 -4.69
CA CYS A 107 -6.36 6.97 -3.64
C CYS A 107 -7.22 5.80 -4.14
N GLY A 108 -7.76 5.86 -5.38
CA GLY A 108 -8.54 4.80 -6.02
C GLY A 108 -9.92 4.52 -5.43
N GLN A 109 -10.45 5.36 -4.53
CA GLN A 109 -11.79 5.15 -3.98
C GLN A 109 -12.88 5.25 -5.07
N CYS A 110 -12.66 6.07 -6.10
CA CYS A 110 -13.52 6.15 -7.28
C CYS A 110 -13.51 4.85 -8.10
N SER A 111 -12.36 4.19 -8.25
CA SER A 111 -12.28 2.90 -8.96
C SER A 111 -12.95 1.76 -8.20
N ARG A 112 -12.94 1.83 -6.85
CA ARG A 112 -13.54 0.83 -5.98
C ARG A 112 -15.06 0.76 -6.09
N VAL A 113 -15.70 1.86 -6.47
CA VAL A 113 -17.17 1.99 -6.56
C VAL A 113 -17.68 2.02 -8.00
N CYS A 114 -16.80 1.92 -9.00
CA CYS A 114 -17.22 1.98 -10.40
C CYS A 114 -17.74 0.62 -10.89
N PRO A 115 -19.06 0.48 -11.22
CA PRO A 115 -19.66 -0.79 -11.58
C PRO A 115 -19.22 -1.32 -12.95
N THR A 116 -18.78 -0.42 -13.84
CA THR A 116 -18.43 -0.77 -15.22
C THR A 116 -16.93 -0.80 -15.47
N GLY A 117 -16.11 -0.43 -14.46
CA GLY A 117 -14.67 -0.26 -14.64
C GLY A 117 -14.30 0.93 -15.54
N ALA A 118 -15.22 1.89 -15.74
CA ALA A 118 -14.91 3.15 -16.42
C ALA A 118 -13.81 3.94 -15.68
N ILE A 119 -13.75 3.83 -14.37
CA ILE A 119 -12.57 4.19 -13.58
C ILE A 119 -12.05 2.90 -12.94
N ALA A 120 -10.79 2.58 -13.20
CA ALA A 120 -10.12 1.39 -12.72
C ALA A 120 -8.69 1.72 -12.25
N GLU A 121 -8.03 0.76 -11.62
CA GLU A 121 -6.58 0.84 -11.40
C GLU A 121 -5.80 0.88 -12.72
N ASN A 122 -4.70 1.62 -12.77
CA ASN A 122 -3.78 1.57 -13.90
C ASN A 122 -3.10 0.20 -13.92
N ASP A 123 -3.49 -0.63 -14.89
CA ASP A 123 -3.17 -2.06 -14.93
C ASP A 123 -1.67 -2.31 -15.11
N ALA A 124 -1.08 -3.13 -14.23
CA ALA A 124 0.30 -3.58 -14.31
C ALA A 124 0.44 -5.07 -14.71
N LEU A 125 -0.67 -5.78 -15.01
CA LEU A 125 -0.65 -7.22 -15.27
C LEU A 125 0.19 -7.60 -16.49
N SER A 126 0.14 -6.79 -17.56
CA SER A 126 0.94 -7.04 -18.76
C SER A 126 2.45 -7.00 -18.46
N LYS A 127 2.89 -6.00 -17.69
CA LYS A 127 4.29 -5.85 -17.26
C LYS A 127 4.73 -7.02 -16.38
N VAL A 128 3.89 -7.40 -15.41
CA VAL A 128 4.16 -8.54 -14.53
C VAL A 128 4.19 -9.85 -15.32
N THR A 129 3.22 -10.09 -16.20
CA THR A 129 3.19 -11.29 -17.04
C THR A 129 4.43 -11.41 -17.93
N SER A 130 4.88 -10.30 -18.50
CA SER A 130 6.12 -10.27 -19.27
C SER A 130 7.34 -10.60 -18.41
N ALA A 131 7.40 -10.05 -17.18
CA ALA A 131 8.46 -10.33 -16.24
C ALA A 131 8.51 -11.81 -15.82
N LEU A 132 7.36 -12.43 -15.54
CA LEU A 132 7.26 -13.85 -15.20
C LEU A 132 7.84 -14.77 -16.29
N ASN A 133 7.90 -14.30 -17.55
CA ASN A 133 8.44 -15.05 -18.69
C ASN A 133 9.84 -14.56 -19.12
N SER A 134 10.47 -13.64 -18.41
CA SER A 134 11.71 -12.99 -18.83
C SER A 134 12.98 -13.69 -18.40
N GLY A 135 12.90 -14.75 -17.57
CA GLY A 135 14.05 -15.40 -16.95
C GLY A 135 14.68 -14.63 -15.78
N LYS A 136 14.09 -13.50 -15.38
CA LYS A 136 14.51 -12.77 -14.18
C LYS A 136 14.10 -13.51 -12.91
N THR A 137 14.82 -13.28 -11.83
CA THR A 137 14.41 -13.69 -10.50
C THR A 137 13.21 -12.87 -10.04
N ILE A 138 12.08 -13.54 -9.88
CA ILE A 138 10.83 -12.91 -9.49
C ILE A 138 10.69 -12.91 -7.98
N VAL A 139 10.55 -11.72 -7.41
CA VAL A 139 10.39 -11.53 -5.96
C VAL A 139 9.03 -10.88 -5.69
N TRP A 140 8.26 -11.48 -4.79
CA TRP A 140 6.98 -10.98 -4.35
C TRP A 140 7.06 -10.40 -2.95
N GLN A 141 6.39 -9.27 -2.70
CA GLN A 141 6.06 -8.81 -1.36
C GLN A 141 4.58 -8.52 -1.22
N PHE A 142 4.01 -8.81 -0.05
CA PHE A 142 2.58 -8.64 0.23
C PHE A 142 2.37 -7.73 1.43
N ALA A 143 1.49 -6.71 1.26
CA ALA A 143 1.11 -5.80 2.34
C ALA A 143 0.46 -6.55 3.52
N PRO A 144 0.64 -6.05 4.76
CA PRO A 144 0.04 -6.67 5.95
C PRO A 144 -1.46 -6.93 5.81
N SER A 145 -2.22 -5.97 5.27
CA SER A 145 -3.66 -6.11 5.09
C SER A 145 -4.07 -7.07 3.98
N SER A 146 -3.20 -7.38 3.01
CA SER A 146 -3.51 -8.32 1.92
C SER A 146 -3.88 -9.71 2.44
N GLN A 147 -3.27 -10.12 3.58
CA GLN A 147 -3.56 -11.42 4.22
C GLN A 147 -5.00 -11.55 4.73
N ASN A 148 -5.69 -10.44 5.02
CA ASN A 148 -7.06 -10.42 5.52
C ASN A 148 -8.07 -9.89 4.47
N ILE A 149 -7.63 -9.72 3.21
CA ILE A 149 -8.44 -9.14 2.14
C ILE A 149 -8.52 -10.06 0.93
N LEU A 150 -7.40 -10.68 0.52
CA LEU A 150 -7.31 -11.41 -0.74
C LEU A 150 -8.27 -12.60 -0.81
N GLY A 151 -8.55 -13.26 0.32
CA GLY A 151 -9.49 -14.38 0.40
C GLY A 151 -10.89 -14.04 -0.11
N GLU A 152 -11.34 -12.81 0.06
CA GLU A 152 -12.65 -12.34 -0.40
C GLU A 152 -12.82 -12.46 -1.92
N GLU A 153 -11.75 -12.29 -2.71
CA GLU A 153 -11.75 -12.47 -4.16
C GLU A 153 -11.99 -13.94 -4.56
N PHE A 154 -11.86 -14.86 -3.63
CA PHE A 154 -12.04 -16.30 -3.82
C PHE A 154 -13.18 -16.89 -2.96
N GLY A 155 -14.07 -16.03 -2.47
CA GLY A 155 -15.28 -16.44 -1.73
C GLY A 155 -15.06 -16.78 -0.26
N LEU A 156 -13.88 -16.49 0.31
CA LEU A 156 -13.60 -16.67 1.73
C LEU A 156 -14.17 -15.49 2.55
N LEU A 157 -14.25 -15.65 3.85
CA LEU A 157 -14.86 -14.66 4.73
C LEU A 157 -14.00 -13.39 4.84
N SER A 158 -14.67 -12.24 4.97
CA SER A 158 -14.00 -10.97 5.21
C SER A 158 -13.20 -11.00 6.51
N GLY A 159 -11.92 -10.66 6.44
CA GLY A 159 -11.00 -10.67 7.57
C GLY A 159 -10.35 -12.03 7.86
N GLU A 160 -10.70 -13.08 7.13
CA GLU A 160 -10.02 -14.38 7.24
C GLU A 160 -8.54 -14.24 6.85
N ASN A 161 -7.67 -14.84 7.66
CA ASN A 161 -6.24 -14.81 7.41
C ASN A 161 -5.84 -15.90 6.41
N VAL A 162 -5.46 -15.48 5.22
CA VAL A 162 -5.03 -16.36 4.10
C VAL A 162 -3.52 -16.26 3.83
N SER A 163 -2.74 -15.87 4.83
CA SER A 163 -1.31 -15.60 4.71
C SER A 163 -0.53 -16.78 4.12
N GLY A 164 -0.76 -18.02 4.62
CA GLY A 164 -0.11 -19.21 4.10
C GLY A 164 -0.50 -19.53 2.65
N LYS A 165 -1.78 -19.33 2.29
CA LYS A 165 -2.27 -19.48 0.92
C LYS A 165 -1.67 -18.45 -0.03
N ILE A 166 -1.42 -17.22 0.45
CA ILE A 166 -0.70 -16.19 -0.30
C ILE A 166 0.72 -16.68 -0.61
N ALA A 167 1.45 -17.16 0.40
CA ALA A 167 2.80 -17.69 0.20
C ALA A 167 2.81 -18.83 -0.83
N ALA A 168 1.89 -19.79 -0.69
CA ALA A 168 1.75 -20.90 -1.63
C ALA A 168 1.48 -20.41 -3.07
N SER A 169 0.55 -19.48 -3.25
CA SER A 169 0.22 -18.94 -4.57
C SER A 169 1.37 -18.18 -5.23
N ALA A 170 2.12 -17.43 -4.44
CA ALA A 170 3.25 -16.64 -4.93
C ALA A 170 4.45 -17.52 -5.31
N LYS A 171 4.72 -18.59 -4.55
CA LYS A 171 5.75 -19.57 -4.88
C LYS A 171 5.48 -20.35 -6.17
N LEU A 172 4.22 -20.49 -6.58
CA LEU A 172 3.90 -21.03 -7.90
C LEU A 172 4.29 -20.09 -9.04
N LEU A 173 4.43 -18.78 -8.77
CA LEU A 173 4.63 -17.73 -9.77
C LEU A 173 5.99 -17.02 -9.66
N GLY A 174 6.74 -17.23 -8.60
CA GLY A 174 7.99 -16.50 -8.35
C GLY A 174 9.03 -17.31 -7.60
N ASP A 175 10.20 -16.72 -7.40
CA ASP A 175 11.37 -17.35 -6.78
C ASP A 175 11.43 -17.11 -5.29
N TYR A 176 11.00 -15.91 -4.86
CA TYR A 176 10.95 -15.51 -3.45
C TYR A 176 9.63 -14.81 -3.12
N VAL A 177 9.17 -15.01 -1.89
CA VAL A 177 7.99 -14.36 -1.36
C VAL A 177 8.22 -13.84 0.05
N PHE A 178 8.01 -12.54 0.27
CA PHE A 178 8.25 -11.86 1.54
C PHE A 178 7.01 -11.11 2.03
N ARG A 179 7.00 -10.82 3.34
CA ARG A 179 5.97 -10.00 3.99
C ARG A 179 6.43 -8.54 4.07
N THR A 180 5.62 -7.62 3.58
CA THR A 180 5.86 -6.19 3.81
C THR A 180 5.75 -5.80 5.30
N ASP A 181 5.22 -6.69 6.13
CA ASP A 181 5.26 -6.59 7.61
C ASP A 181 6.68 -6.36 8.13
N PHE A 182 7.69 -7.03 7.51
CA PHE A 182 9.09 -6.78 7.85
C PHE A 182 9.52 -5.36 7.51
N GLY A 183 9.10 -4.85 6.35
CA GLY A 183 9.31 -3.44 5.99
C GLY A 183 8.62 -2.47 6.97
N ALA A 184 7.47 -2.86 7.53
CA ALA A 184 6.79 -2.08 8.57
C ALA A 184 7.58 -2.06 9.89
N ASP A 185 8.18 -3.19 10.28
CA ASP A 185 9.07 -3.26 11.45
C ASP A 185 10.27 -2.30 11.28
N ILE A 186 10.89 -2.28 10.08
CA ILE A 186 11.97 -1.34 9.76
C ILE A 186 11.48 0.09 9.84
N THR A 187 10.32 0.39 9.25
CA THR A 187 9.75 1.74 9.25
C THR A 187 9.56 2.25 10.68
N ILE A 188 9.05 1.41 11.59
CA ILE A 188 8.91 1.81 13.01
C ILE A 188 10.25 2.08 13.65
N MET A 189 11.28 1.28 13.40
CA MET A 189 12.61 1.54 13.97
C MET A 189 13.17 2.89 13.49
N GLU A 190 13.04 3.20 12.20
CA GLU A 190 13.50 4.46 11.64
C GLU A 190 12.64 5.64 12.11
N GLU A 191 11.30 5.59 11.97
CA GLU A 191 10.41 6.67 12.36
C GLU A 191 10.47 6.97 13.86
N VAL A 192 10.51 5.94 14.71
CA VAL A 192 10.62 6.14 16.15
C VAL A 192 11.98 6.74 16.53
N THR A 193 13.07 6.28 15.90
CA THR A 193 14.41 6.85 16.12
C THR A 193 14.47 8.30 15.66
N GLU A 194 13.90 8.62 14.48
CA GLU A 194 13.76 9.99 14.01
C GLU A 194 12.95 10.85 14.99
N PHE A 195 11.80 10.34 15.47
CA PHE A 195 10.96 11.04 16.44
C PHE A 195 11.69 11.32 17.77
N ILE A 196 12.37 10.32 18.31
CA ILE A 196 13.17 10.46 19.54
C ILE A 196 14.28 11.50 19.33
N ASN A 197 14.95 11.49 18.18
CA ASN A 197 15.98 12.46 17.85
C ASN A 197 15.42 13.88 17.76
N ARG A 198 14.24 14.06 17.10
CA ARG A 198 13.56 15.36 17.05
C ARG A 198 13.23 15.88 18.46
N ILE A 199 12.75 15.02 19.36
CA ILE A 199 12.50 15.40 20.76
C ILE A 199 13.78 15.82 21.48
N LYS A 200 14.87 15.06 21.33
CA LYS A 200 16.13 15.30 22.04
C LYS A 200 16.88 16.55 21.55
N THR A 201 16.79 16.85 20.26
CA THR A 201 17.53 17.95 19.62
C THR A 201 16.71 19.21 19.43
N GLY A 202 15.43 19.24 19.81
CA GLY A 202 14.52 20.36 19.55
C GLY A 202 14.12 20.46 18.06
N GLY A 203 14.05 19.35 17.36
CA GLY A 203 13.62 19.29 15.97
C GLY A 203 12.12 19.59 15.80
N VAL A 204 11.67 19.66 14.53
CA VAL A 204 10.30 20.06 14.18
C VAL A 204 9.27 19.02 14.64
N LEU A 205 8.29 19.46 15.42
CA LEU A 205 7.13 18.70 15.87
C LEU A 205 5.83 19.46 15.52
N PRO A 206 4.67 18.76 15.38
CA PRO A 206 4.55 17.32 15.40
C PRO A 206 5.28 16.64 14.25
N MET A 207 5.74 15.40 14.46
CA MET A 207 6.18 14.55 13.37
C MET A 207 4.97 13.84 12.78
N ILE A 208 4.81 13.86 11.45
CA ILE A 208 3.72 13.22 10.72
C ILE A 208 4.28 12.00 9.96
N THR A 209 3.64 10.85 10.08
CA THR A 209 4.08 9.62 9.40
C THR A 209 4.04 9.73 7.88
N SER A 210 4.90 9.00 7.18
CA SER A 210 5.08 9.09 5.72
C SER A 210 4.60 7.86 4.94
N CYS A 211 4.19 6.79 5.61
CA CYS A 211 3.92 5.48 4.98
C CYS A 211 2.72 5.45 4.01
N CYS A 212 1.80 6.44 4.04
CA CYS A 212 0.62 6.51 3.20
C CYS A 212 0.84 7.43 1.98
N PRO A 213 1.05 6.90 0.75
CA PRO A 213 1.37 7.73 -0.41
C PRO A 213 0.22 8.61 -0.88
N GLY A 214 -1.04 8.27 -0.59
CA GLY A 214 -2.15 9.16 -0.87
C GLY A 214 -2.14 10.40 0.02
N TRP A 215 -1.70 10.27 1.27
CA TRP A 215 -1.44 11.38 2.18
C TRP A 215 -0.26 12.24 1.67
N ILE A 216 0.84 11.62 1.28
CA ILE A 216 2.00 12.35 0.74
C ILE A 216 1.60 13.15 -0.50
N ASN A 217 0.87 12.54 -1.45
CA ASN A 217 0.35 13.26 -2.62
C ASN A 217 -0.54 14.45 -2.21
N TYR A 218 -1.36 14.31 -1.17
CA TYR A 218 -2.19 15.38 -0.65
C TYR A 218 -1.36 16.51 -0.03
N ALA A 219 -0.32 16.18 0.73
CA ALA A 219 0.59 17.15 1.33
C ALA A 219 1.34 17.97 0.27
N GLU A 220 1.89 17.30 -0.75
CA GLU A 220 2.63 17.95 -1.84
C GLU A 220 1.76 18.93 -2.63
N LEU A 221 0.47 18.63 -2.79
CA LEU A 221 -0.49 19.46 -3.51
C LEU A 221 -1.08 20.61 -2.68
N ASN A 222 -1.16 20.47 -1.35
CA ASN A 222 -1.94 21.40 -0.53
C ASN A 222 -1.18 21.96 0.69
N TYR A 223 -0.15 21.28 1.21
CA TYR A 223 0.57 21.65 2.44
C TYR A 223 2.10 21.54 2.29
N PRO A 224 2.72 22.17 1.27
CA PRO A 224 4.17 22.07 1.09
C PRO A 224 4.96 22.73 2.25
N SER A 225 4.36 23.62 3.03
CA SER A 225 4.93 24.21 4.25
C SER A 225 5.22 23.18 5.35
N LEU A 226 4.54 22.03 5.32
CA LEU A 226 4.65 20.98 6.34
C LEU A 226 5.68 19.88 6.03
N PHE A 227 6.49 19.99 4.97
CA PHE A 227 7.43 18.93 4.63
C PHE A 227 8.43 18.62 5.75
N ASN A 228 8.85 19.62 6.52
CA ASN A 228 9.72 19.44 7.67
C ASN A 228 9.03 18.69 8.84
N ASN A 229 7.71 18.66 8.86
CA ASN A 229 6.93 17.88 9.83
C ASN A 229 6.79 16.41 9.40
N ILE A 230 6.88 16.11 8.11
CA ILE A 230 6.74 14.74 7.61
C ILE A 230 8.01 13.96 7.94
N SER A 231 7.87 12.70 8.35
CA SER A 231 8.98 11.77 8.50
C SER A 231 9.72 11.60 7.17
N SER A 232 11.04 11.56 7.21
CA SER A 232 11.86 11.30 6.02
C SER A 232 11.86 9.83 5.57
N CYS A 233 11.24 8.95 6.33
CA CYS A 233 11.19 7.52 6.06
C CYS A 233 10.45 7.21 4.75
N LYS A 234 10.99 6.30 3.94
CA LYS A 234 10.23 5.63 2.88
C LYS A 234 9.12 4.79 3.50
N SER A 235 8.13 4.41 2.71
CA SER A 235 7.11 3.48 3.18
C SER A 235 7.65 2.05 3.35
N PRO A 236 6.97 1.17 4.13
CA PRO A 236 7.34 -0.24 4.25
C PRO A 236 7.55 -0.96 2.92
N GLN A 237 6.74 -0.63 1.89
CA GLN A 237 6.90 -1.16 0.54
C GLN A 237 8.27 -0.81 -0.05
N GLN A 238 8.67 0.45 0.04
CA GLN A 238 9.90 0.93 -0.57
C GLN A 238 11.13 0.53 0.25
N MET A 239 11.04 0.58 1.58
CA MET A 239 12.13 0.13 2.46
C MET A 239 12.47 -1.34 2.22
N LEU A 240 11.47 -2.22 2.22
CA LEU A 240 11.70 -3.63 1.95
C LEU A 240 12.19 -3.84 0.52
N GLY A 241 11.70 -3.07 -0.45
CA GLY A 241 12.14 -3.11 -1.84
C GLY A 241 13.62 -2.80 -1.99
N ALA A 242 14.07 -1.72 -1.37
CA ALA A 242 15.49 -1.31 -1.38
C ALA A 242 16.39 -2.41 -0.76
N LEU A 243 15.96 -3.01 0.35
CA LEU A 243 16.72 -4.08 1.00
C LEU A 243 16.75 -5.36 0.17
N ILE A 244 15.62 -5.80 -0.40
CA ILE A 244 15.56 -6.98 -1.27
C ILE A 244 16.54 -6.84 -2.42
N LYS A 245 16.51 -5.70 -3.11
CA LYS A 245 17.41 -5.45 -4.25
C LYS A 245 18.86 -5.36 -3.86
N ASN A 246 19.17 -4.77 -2.70
CA ASN A 246 20.53 -4.71 -2.19
C ASN A 246 21.04 -6.09 -1.72
N TYR A 247 20.18 -6.89 -1.11
CA TYR A 247 20.56 -8.18 -0.53
C TYR A 247 20.67 -9.30 -1.58
N LEU A 248 19.70 -9.39 -2.51
CA LEU A 248 19.67 -10.44 -3.52
C LEU A 248 20.44 -10.07 -4.82
N GLY A 249 20.95 -8.84 -4.91
CA GLY A 249 21.59 -8.30 -6.14
C GLY A 249 20.59 -7.69 -7.12
N LYS A 250 20.97 -6.56 -7.73
CA LYS A 250 20.04 -5.71 -8.51
C LYS A 250 19.75 -6.20 -9.92
N ASP A 251 20.74 -6.80 -10.57
CA ASP A 251 20.79 -6.85 -12.03
C ASP A 251 19.83 -7.86 -12.66
N ASN A 252 19.35 -8.84 -11.90
CA ASN A 252 18.46 -9.87 -12.41
C ASN A 252 17.14 -10.04 -11.63
N ILE A 253 16.78 -9.07 -10.79
CA ILE A 253 15.56 -9.14 -9.98
C ILE A 253 14.44 -8.33 -10.64
N TYR A 254 13.23 -8.89 -10.64
CA TYR A 254 12.00 -8.17 -10.88
C TYR A 254 11.12 -8.25 -9.62
N HIS A 255 11.05 -7.16 -8.89
CA HIS A 255 10.39 -7.07 -7.61
C HIS A 255 8.95 -6.55 -7.76
N ILE A 256 7.99 -7.34 -7.30
CA ILE A 256 6.56 -7.07 -7.42
C ILE A 256 5.95 -6.94 -6.03
N ALA A 257 5.26 -5.83 -5.79
CA ALA A 257 4.51 -5.61 -4.56
C ALA A 257 3.01 -5.80 -4.79
N VAL A 258 2.34 -6.52 -3.89
CA VAL A 258 0.88 -6.68 -3.91
C VAL A 258 0.28 -5.86 -2.76
N MET A 259 -0.47 -4.83 -3.11
CA MET A 259 -0.92 -3.78 -2.19
C MET A 259 -2.44 -3.57 -2.26
N PRO A 260 -3.12 -3.24 -1.17
CA PRO A 260 -4.54 -2.85 -1.18
C PRO A 260 -4.76 -1.43 -1.70
N CYS A 261 -3.77 -0.80 -2.31
CA CYS A 261 -3.68 0.63 -2.53
C CYS A 261 -3.24 0.95 -3.97
N THR A 262 -3.96 1.82 -4.66
CA THR A 262 -3.60 2.29 -6.00
C THR A 262 -2.50 3.36 -5.96
N ALA A 263 -2.46 4.21 -4.91
CA ALA A 263 -1.42 5.23 -4.76
C ALA A 263 0.00 4.65 -4.61
N LYS A 264 0.13 3.38 -4.18
CA LYS A 264 1.41 2.65 -4.14
C LYS A 264 2.04 2.45 -5.51
N LYS A 265 1.23 2.43 -6.59
CA LYS A 265 1.74 2.44 -7.98
C LYS A 265 2.45 3.76 -8.31
N HIS A 266 1.86 4.88 -7.90
CA HIS A 266 2.48 6.20 -8.06
C HIS A 266 3.75 6.31 -7.23
N GLU A 267 3.73 5.87 -5.96
CA GLU A 267 4.91 5.87 -5.08
C GLU A 267 6.08 5.10 -5.70
N ALA A 268 5.85 3.88 -6.21
CA ALA A 268 6.90 3.07 -6.83
C ALA A 268 7.45 3.65 -8.15
N ALA A 269 6.72 4.59 -8.77
CA ALA A 269 7.13 5.25 -9.99
C ALA A 269 7.98 6.53 -9.74
N ARG A 270 8.05 7.01 -8.49
CA ARG A 270 8.77 8.23 -8.12
C ARG A 270 10.28 8.00 -8.18
N THR A 271 11.03 8.96 -8.72
CA THR A 271 12.49 8.85 -8.86
C THR A 271 13.23 8.92 -7.53
N GLU A 272 12.69 9.65 -6.55
CA GLU A 272 13.21 9.73 -5.18
C GLU A 272 13.01 8.43 -4.37
N MET A 273 12.27 7.46 -4.92
CA MET A 273 12.14 6.10 -4.37
C MET A 273 13.11 5.10 -5.03
N TYR A 274 14.07 5.60 -5.84
CA TYR A 274 15.11 4.76 -6.43
C TYR A 274 16.33 4.72 -5.52
N THR A 275 16.91 3.54 -5.37
CA THR A 275 18.17 3.34 -4.63
C THR A 275 19.27 2.96 -5.60
N ASP A 276 20.43 3.62 -5.53
CA ASP A 276 21.59 3.40 -6.43
C ASP A 276 21.21 3.40 -7.94
N GLY A 277 20.33 4.30 -8.34
CA GLY A 277 19.92 4.47 -9.75
C GLY A 277 18.89 3.48 -10.27
N GLY A 278 18.41 2.55 -9.44
CA GLY A 278 17.38 1.57 -9.80
C GLY A 278 16.12 1.66 -8.96
N ARG A 279 15.00 1.21 -9.52
CA ARG A 279 13.72 1.13 -8.80
C ARG A 279 13.80 0.15 -7.65
N ASP A 280 13.32 0.52 -6.47
CA ASP A 280 13.21 -0.39 -5.34
C ASP A 280 12.09 -1.43 -5.56
N VAL A 281 11.01 -1.02 -6.24
CA VAL A 281 9.88 -1.88 -6.63
C VAL A 281 9.60 -1.69 -8.13
N ASP A 282 9.66 -2.77 -8.91
CA ASP A 282 9.50 -2.69 -10.37
C ASP A 282 8.03 -2.61 -10.81
N ALA A 283 7.14 -3.30 -10.08
CA ALA A 283 5.71 -3.26 -10.34
C ALA A 283 4.90 -3.35 -9.04
N VAL A 284 3.74 -2.69 -9.04
CA VAL A 284 2.75 -2.81 -7.96
C VAL A 284 1.46 -3.34 -8.55
N LEU A 285 0.99 -4.47 -8.05
CA LEU A 285 -0.36 -4.99 -8.28
C LEU A 285 -1.26 -4.61 -7.10
N THR A 286 -2.49 -4.26 -7.39
CA THR A 286 -3.54 -4.25 -6.37
C THR A 286 -3.93 -5.68 -5.98
N VAL A 287 -4.63 -5.84 -4.84
CA VAL A 287 -5.20 -7.14 -4.46
C VAL A 287 -6.10 -7.70 -5.58
N ARG A 288 -6.91 -6.84 -6.22
CA ARG A 288 -7.74 -7.21 -7.36
C ARG A 288 -6.94 -7.70 -8.57
N GLU A 289 -5.86 -7.01 -8.92
CA GLU A 289 -4.99 -7.42 -10.04
C GLU A 289 -4.30 -8.74 -9.74
N TYR A 290 -3.82 -8.94 -8.52
CA TYR A 290 -3.22 -10.21 -8.14
C TYR A 290 -4.23 -11.37 -8.22
N ALA A 291 -5.47 -11.16 -7.76
CA ALA A 291 -6.54 -12.15 -7.91
C ALA A 291 -6.85 -12.44 -9.38
N LYS A 292 -6.87 -11.41 -10.27
CA LYS A 292 -6.99 -11.59 -11.72
C LYS A 292 -5.84 -12.44 -12.29
N LEU A 293 -4.60 -12.17 -11.85
CA LEU A 293 -3.44 -12.96 -12.25
C LEU A 293 -3.59 -14.44 -11.85
N LEU A 294 -3.97 -14.71 -10.61
CA LEU A 294 -4.18 -16.08 -10.13
C LEU A 294 -5.26 -16.80 -10.97
N ARG A 295 -6.40 -16.17 -11.20
CA ARG A 295 -7.47 -16.73 -12.05
C ARG A 295 -6.99 -17.00 -13.48
N ALA A 296 -6.22 -16.07 -14.08
CA ALA A 296 -5.66 -16.26 -15.42
C ALA A 296 -4.63 -17.41 -15.48
N LYS A 297 -4.00 -17.76 -14.37
CA LYS A 297 -3.10 -18.89 -14.22
C LYS A 297 -3.80 -20.18 -13.76
N GLY A 298 -5.12 -20.18 -13.64
CA GLY A 298 -5.90 -21.33 -13.17
C GLY A 298 -5.70 -21.65 -11.68
N ILE A 299 -5.20 -20.70 -10.88
CA ILE A 299 -4.93 -20.87 -9.46
C ILE A 299 -6.13 -20.38 -8.65
N ASN A 300 -6.77 -21.28 -7.89
CA ASN A 300 -7.79 -20.92 -6.91
C ASN A 300 -7.14 -20.87 -5.52
N LEU A 301 -6.99 -19.67 -4.98
CA LEU A 301 -6.37 -19.44 -3.68
C LEU A 301 -7.04 -20.25 -2.55
N ALA A 302 -8.37 -20.36 -2.56
CA ALA A 302 -9.12 -21.07 -1.51
C ALA A 302 -8.72 -22.56 -1.39
N ASN A 303 -8.27 -23.16 -2.49
CA ASN A 303 -7.93 -24.59 -2.57
C ASN A 303 -6.44 -24.88 -2.25
N LEU A 304 -5.61 -23.86 -2.07
CA LEU A 304 -4.21 -24.07 -1.75
C LEU A 304 -4.04 -24.48 -0.29
N ASN A 305 -3.05 -25.31 -0.03
CA ASN A 305 -2.53 -25.53 1.31
C ASN A 305 -1.67 -24.34 1.74
N ASP A 306 -1.58 -24.10 3.03
CA ASP A 306 -0.72 -23.06 3.57
C ASP A 306 0.76 -23.43 3.38
N GLU A 307 1.57 -22.43 3.01
CA GLU A 307 3.02 -22.50 2.97
C GLU A 307 3.65 -21.34 3.75
N GLU A 308 4.93 -21.50 4.14
CA GLU A 308 5.69 -20.45 4.80
C GLU A 308 6.29 -19.49 3.78
N TYR A 309 6.50 -18.26 4.19
CA TYR A 309 7.28 -17.26 3.44
C TYR A 309 8.76 -17.63 3.45
N ASP A 310 9.54 -17.02 2.57
CA ASP A 310 10.99 -17.28 2.54
C ASP A 310 11.68 -16.64 3.74
N SER A 311 12.64 -17.38 4.33
CA SER A 311 13.17 -17.13 5.68
C SER A 311 14.02 -15.87 5.84
N LEU A 312 14.42 -15.22 4.74
CA LEU A 312 15.31 -14.07 4.81
C LEU A 312 14.71 -12.87 5.58
N PHE A 313 13.39 -12.63 5.40
CA PHE A 313 12.62 -11.56 6.02
C PHE A 313 11.30 -12.09 6.58
N ASP A 314 11.25 -13.32 7.08
CA ASP A 314 10.01 -13.98 7.51
C ASP A 314 9.62 -13.68 8.95
N SER A 315 10.60 -13.41 9.80
CA SER A 315 10.35 -13.05 11.19
C SER A 315 9.81 -11.62 11.25
N THR A 316 8.52 -11.48 11.50
CA THR A 316 7.84 -10.19 11.59
C THR A 316 7.17 -10.03 12.94
N SER A 317 7.09 -8.80 13.44
CA SER A 317 6.38 -8.52 14.67
C SER A 317 4.87 -8.40 14.45
N GLY A 318 4.09 -8.53 15.53
CA GLY A 318 2.68 -8.20 15.53
C GLY A 318 2.44 -6.71 15.23
N ALA A 319 3.36 -5.85 15.66
CA ALA A 319 3.31 -4.41 15.37
C ALA A 319 3.38 -4.12 13.87
N GLY A 320 4.23 -4.83 13.10
CA GLY A 320 4.26 -4.69 11.64
C GLY A 320 2.95 -5.11 10.96
N ARG A 321 2.22 -6.06 11.53
CA ARG A 321 0.95 -6.55 10.98
C ARG A 321 -0.19 -5.55 11.09
N ILE A 322 -0.26 -4.79 12.19
CA ILE A 322 -1.35 -3.82 12.42
C ILE A 322 -1.24 -2.55 11.59
N PHE A 323 -0.15 -2.33 10.83
CA PHE A 323 0.00 -1.22 9.89
C PHE A 323 -1.17 -1.10 8.88
N GLY A 324 -1.84 -2.20 8.59
CA GLY A 324 -2.99 -2.23 7.70
C GLY A 324 -4.24 -1.55 8.25
N ALA A 325 -4.33 -1.35 9.56
CA ALA A 325 -5.45 -0.71 10.25
C ALA A 325 -5.12 0.75 10.59
N SER A 326 -6.13 1.64 10.55
CA SER A 326 -5.97 3.02 11.00
C SER A 326 -5.72 3.08 12.51
N GLY A 327 -4.62 3.71 12.91
CA GLY A 327 -4.09 3.76 14.27
C GLY A 327 -3.01 2.71 14.54
N GLY A 328 -2.84 1.74 13.64
CA GLY A 328 -1.86 0.66 13.82
C GLY A 328 -0.41 1.14 13.74
N VAL A 329 -0.12 2.15 12.91
CA VAL A 329 1.23 2.75 12.85
C VAL A 329 1.57 3.46 14.16
N THR A 330 0.65 4.30 14.65
CA THR A 330 0.82 5.01 15.91
C THR A 330 0.94 4.05 17.09
N GLU A 331 0.09 3.00 17.12
CA GLU A 331 0.18 1.97 18.16
C GLU A 331 1.53 1.25 18.14
N ALA A 332 2.02 0.85 16.96
CA ALA A 332 3.32 0.23 16.78
C ALA A 332 4.47 1.16 17.22
N ALA A 333 4.38 2.45 16.85
CA ALA A 333 5.35 3.47 17.23
C ALA A 333 5.41 3.67 18.74
N LEU A 334 4.25 3.78 19.41
CA LEU A 334 4.19 3.96 20.87
C LEU A 334 4.77 2.77 21.63
N ARG A 335 4.51 1.52 21.19
CA ARG A 335 5.10 0.31 21.76
C ARG A 335 6.63 0.37 21.79
N THR A 336 7.22 0.81 20.68
CA THR A 336 8.69 0.88 20.51
C THR A 336 9.26 2.12 21.19
N ALA A 337 8.62 3.30 21.02
CA ALA A 337 9.10 4.56 21.61
C ALA A 337 9.14 4.50 23.15
N TYR A 338 8.12 3.91 23.78
CA TYR A 338 8.09 3.76 25.23
C TYR A 338 9.35 3.06 25.75
N GLU A 339 9.64 1.86 25.24
CA GLU A 339 10.78 1.07 25.72
C GLU A 339 12.14 1.69 25.36
N LEU A 340 12.28 2.24 24.15
CA LEU A 340 13.55 2.89 23.76
C LEU A 340 13.85 4.19 24.53
N MET A 341 12.81 4.88 25.02
CA MET A 341 12.98 6.11 25.81
C MET A 341 13.11 5.85 27.31
N THR A 342 12.39 4.88 27.85
CA THR A 342 12.36 4.60 29.30
C THR A 342 13.37 3.55 29.72
N GLY A 343 13.69 2.59 28.85
CA GLY A 343 14.39 1.36 29.21
C GLY A 343 13.51 0.36 29.98
N GLU A 344 12.22 0.66 30.18
CA GLU A 344 11.27 -0.18 30.91
C GLU A 344 10.37 -0.97 29.96
N ILE A 345 9.96 -2.19 30.37
CA ILE A 345 9.09 -3.05 29.57
C ILE A 345 7.67 -2.50 29.57
N LEU A 346 7.10 -2.31 28.38
CA LEU A 346 5.67 -2.01 28.19
C LEU A 346 4.86 -3.30 28.28
N ASN A 347 4.16 -3.50 29.39
CA ASN A 347 3.38 -4.72 29.63
C ASN A 347 2.05 -4.73 28.87
N ASP A 348 1.30 -3.62 28.86
CA ASP A 348 0.10 -3.47 28.05
C ASP A 348 0.43 -2.77 26.73
N VAL A 349 0.50 -3.57 25.66
CA VAL A 349 0.87 -3.09 24.33
C VAL A 349 -0.34 -2.68 23.49
N GLU A 350 -1.57 -2.71 24.02
CA GLU A 350 -2.79 -2.43 23.28
C GLU A 350 -3.34 -1.03 23.57
N PHE A 351 -3.14 -0.11 22.65
CA PHE A 351 -3.70 1.25 22.70
C PHE A 351 -5.10 1.28 22.05
N LYS A 352 -6.11 0.81 22.79
CA LYS A 352 -7.49 0.62 22.28
C LYS A 352 -8.14 1.90 21.79
N GLU A 353 -7.79 3.05 22.36
CA GLU A 353 -8.24 4.38 21.96
C GLU A 353 -7.82 4.78 20.55
N LEU A 354 -6.74 4.20 20.03
CA LEU A 354 -6.26 4.42 18.66
C LEU A 354 -6.96 3.53 17.62
N ARG A 355 -7.74 2.55 18.07
CA ARG A 355 -8.44 1.58 17.20
C ARG A 355 -9.83 2.08 16.82
N GLY A 356 -10.45 1.42 15.84
CA GLY A 356 -11.83 1.69 15.41
C GLY A 356 -11.98 2.69 14.28
N SER A 357 -13.24 3.11 14.03
CA SER A 357 -13.66 3.84 12.82
C SER A 357 -13.76 5.35 12.97
N ALA A 358 -13.55 5.92 14.16
CA ALA A 358 -13.61 7.37 14.36
C ALA A 358 -12.68 8.10 13.39
N GLY A 359 -13.11 9.24 12.86
CA GLY A 359 -12.36 10.03 11.88
C GLY A 359 -11.07 10.62 12.46
N ILE A 360 -11.09 11.00 13.73
CA ILE A 360 -9.93 11.44 14.51
C ILE A 360 -9.92 10.64 15.81
N LYS A 361 -8.75 10.10 16.16
CA LYS A 361 -8.50 9.35 17.39
C LYS A 361 -7.25 9.88 18.05
N THR A 362 -7.20 9.90 19.35
CA THR A 362 -6.06 10.45 20.10
C THR A 362 -5.67 9.53 21.24
N ALA A 363 -4.39 9.51 21.57
CA ALA A 363 -3.86 8.88 22.76
C ALA A 363 -2.78 9.77 23.39
N GLN A 364 -2.50 9.54 24.64
CA GLN A 364 -1.38 10.18 25.32
C GLN A 364 -0.67 9.16 26.21
N VAL A 365 0.65 9.24 26.26
CA VAL A 365 1.50 8.33 27.02
C VAL A 365 2.54 9.17 27.76
N ASN A 366 2.71 8.91 29.07
CA ASN A 366 3.79 9.51 29.82
C ASN A 366 5.07 8.70 29.62
N ILE A 367 6.11 9.37 29.15
CA ILE A 367 7.42 8.78 28.91
C ILE A 367 8.46 9.65 29.63
N ASN A 368 9.04 9.17 30.74
CA ASN A 368 10.03 9.87 31.54
C ASN A 368 9.58 11.30 31.97
N GLY A 369 8.31 11.42 32.40
CA GLY A 369 7.75 12.70 32.85
C GLY A 369 7.30 13.64 31.72
N ARG A 370 7.55 13.31 30.45
CA ARG A 370 6.99 14.00 29.28
C ARG A 370 5.74 13.29 28.80
N THR A 371 4.65 14.02 28.66
CA THR A 371 3.42 13.49 28.01
C THR A 371 3.56 13.61 26.50
N ILE A 372 3.64 12.48 25.80
CA ILE A 372 3.58 12.39 24.35
C ILE A 372 2.11 12.30 23.93
N LYS A 373 1.66 13.25 23.12
CA LYS A 373 0.30 13.31 22.60
C LYS A 373 0.28 12.90 21.13
N THR A 374 -0.58 11.94 20.79
CA THR A 374 -0.68 11.41 19.42
C THR A 374 -2.07 11.65 18.84
N CYS A 375 -2.10 11.76 17.50
CA CYS A 375 -3.33 11.90 16.73
C CYS A 375 -3.32 10.93 15.55
N VAL A 376 -4.43 10.28 15.30
CA VAL A 376 -4.67 9.43 14.14
C VAL A 376 -5.79 10.03 13.30
N VAL A 377 -5.49 10.37 12.05
CA VAL A 377 -6.44 10.84 11.05
C VAL A 377 -6.84 9.66 10.18
N ASN A 378 -8.09 9.24 10.32
CA ASN A 378 -8.71 8.12 9.61
C ASN A 378 -9.58 8.64 8.45
N GLY A 379 -9.05 8.61 7.24
CA GLY A 379 -9.65 9.20 6.04
C GLY A 379 -9.21 10.65 5.79
N ILE A 380 -8.72 10.90 4.58
CA ILE A 380 -8.07 12.18 4.22
C ILE A 380 -8.98 13.41 4.38
N LYS A 381 -10.29 13.25 4.24
CA LYS A 381 -11.24 14.37 4.46
C LYS A 381 -11.18 14.95 5.87
N ASN A 382 -10.70 14.15 6.85
CA ASN A 382 -10.57 14.58 8.23
C ASN A 382 -9.21 15.27 8.50
N ALA A 383 -8.30 15.28 7.51
CA ALA A 383 -6.93 15.78 7.70
C ALA A 383 -6.88 17.31 7.79
N LYS A 384 -7.76 18.03 7.07
CA LYS A 384 -7.67 19.48 6.92
C LYS A 384 -7.56 20.21 8.26
N THR A 385 -8.45 19.95 9.21
CA THR A 385 -8.47 20.63 10.51
C THR A 385 -7.18 20.39 11.31
N ILE A 386 -6.64 19.17 11.23
CA ILE A 386 -5.39 18.82 11.94
C ILE A 386 -4.20 19.51 11.26
N LEU A 387 -4.14 19.48 9.93
CA LEU A 387 -3.05 20.09 9.16
C LEU A 387 -3.03 21.61 9.27
N ASP A 388 -4.20 22.26 9.21
CA ASP A 388 -4.33 23.71 9.44
C ASP A 388 -3.82 24.08 10.84
N ALA A 389 -4.10 23.28 11.87
CA ALA A 389 -3.59 23.50 13.22
C ALA A 389 -2.06 23.34 13.30
N VAL A 390 -1.48 22.36 12.56
CA VAL A 390 -0.02 22.20 12.46
C VAL A 390 0.62 23.40 11.77
N GLU A 391 0.06 23.81 10.62
CA GLU A 391 0.57 24.94 9.83
C GLU A 391 0.53 26.28 10.61
N ASN A 392 -0.52 26.46 11.42
CA ASN A 392 -0.68 27.64 12.27
C ASN A 392 0.07 27.53 13.61
N GLY A 393 0.80 26.45 13.88
CA GLY A 393 1.56 26.25 15.13
C GLY A 393 0.68 26.06 16.38
N THR A 394 -0.59 25.68 16.20
CA THR A 394 -1.57 25.47 17.30
C THR A 394 -1.87 23.99 17.59
N SER A 395 -1.22 23.06 16.88
CA SER A 395 -1.38 21.63 17.10
C SER A 395 -0.88 21.22 18.49
N PRO A 396 -1.69 20.52 19.29
CA PRO A 396 -1.27 20.05 20.61
C PRO A 396 -0.51 18.71 20.56
N TYR A 397 -0.32 18.12 19.37
CA TYR A 397 0.20 16.78 19.18
C TYR A 397 1.71 16.78 18.96
N ASP A 398 2.37 15.69 19.36
CA ASP A 398 3.79 15.41 19.08
C ASP A 398 3.97 14.48 17.86
N PHE A 399 3.04 13.54 17.67
CA PHE A 399 3.08 12.51 16.61
C PHE A 399 1.72 12.35 15.97
N ILE A 400 1.68 12.34 14.62
CA ILE A 400 0.43 12.28 13.85
C ILE A 400 0.51 11.19 12.79
N GLU A 401 -0.46 10.26 12.80
CA GLU A 401 -0.69 9.31 11.71
C GLU A 401 -1.79 9.82 10.80
N ILE A 402 -1.54 9.82 9.47
CA ILE A 402 -2.58 10.16 8.48
C ILE A 402 -2.78 8.99 7.51
N MET A 403 -3.96 8.40 7.52
CA MET A 403 -4.40 7.38 6.57
C MET A 403 -5.44 7.96 5.62
N THR A 404 -5.14 7.94 4.31
CA THR A 404 -6.02 8.46 3.26
C THR A 404 -7.37 7.74 3.20
N CYS A 405 -7.37 6.42 3.40
CA CYS A 405 -8.56 5.60 3.28
C CYS A 405 -9.22 5.39 4.65
N SER A 406 -10.56 5.38 4.70
CA SER A 406 -11.29 5.05 5.91
C SER A 406 -11.03 3.60 6.35
N GLY A 407 -10.66 3.43 7.60
CA GLY A 407 -10.22 2.15 8.18
C GLY A 407 -8.73 1.86 7.99
N GLY A 408 -7.99 2.68 7.25
CA GLY A 408 -6.60 2.43 6.86
C GLY A 408 -6.50 1.63 5.56
N CYS A 409 -5.42 0.87 5.39
CA CYS A 409 -5.16 0.09 4.18
C CYS A 409 -6.19 -1.02 3.94
N VAL A 410 -6.87 -1.51 4.98
CA VAL A 410 -7.98 -2.48 4.83
C VAL A 410 -9.16 -1.93 4.01
N GLY A 411 -9.29 -0.59 3.91
CA GLY A 411 -10.26 0.12 3.09
C GLY A 411 -9.67 0.72 1.82
N GLY A 412 -8.48 0.30 1.41
CA GLY A 412 -7.75 0.88 0.28
C GLY A 412 -8.45 0.76 -1.07
N GLY A 413 -8.09 1.65 -2.02
CA GLY A 413 -8.68 1.69 -3.36
C GLY A 413 -8.40 0.45 -4.23
N GLY A 414 -7.43 -0.39 -3.85
CA GLY A 414 -7.08 -1.65 -4.52
C GLY A 414 -7.72 -2.90 -3.91
N THR A 415 -8.61 -2.75 -2.90
CA THR A 415 -9.36 -3.86 -2.28
C THR A 415 -10.52 -4.32 -3.17
N PRO A 416 -11.12 -5.51 -2.93
CA PRO A 416 -12.25 -6.01 -3.70
C PRO A 416 -13.38 -5.01 -3.88
N LEU A 417 -14.05 -5.04 -5.06
CA LEU A 417 -15.14 -4.14 -5.38
C LEU A 417 -16.39 -4.50 -4.58
N TYR A 418 -17.11 -3.46 -4.08
CA TYR A 418 -18.40 -3.61 -3.39
C TYR A 418 -18.42 -4.54 -2.18
N SER A 419 -17.29 -5.14 -1.85
CA SER A 419 -17.18 -6.13 -0.78
C SER A 419 -16.35 -5.59 0.37
N GLY A 420 -16.43 -6.32 1.45
CA GLY A 420 -15.52 -6.20 2.56
C GLY A 420 -16.03 -5.33 3.70
N ASN A 421 -15.83 -5.88 4.86
CA ASN A 421 -16.08 -5.19 6.11
C ASN A 421 -14.74 -4.76 6.71
N ASN A 422 -14.43 -3.46 6.63
CA ASN A 422 -13.18 -2.91 7.16
C ASN A 422 -12.97 -3.25 8.63
N TYR A 423 -14.06 -3.37 9.41
CA TYR A 423 -13.99 -3.79 10.81
C TYR A 423 -13.49 -5.24 10.94
N LEU A 424 -14.04 -6.17 10.17
CA LEU A 424 -13.61 -7.58 10.20
C LEU A 424 -12.17 -7.74 9.71
N ARG A 425 -11.80 -7.02 8.65
CA ARG A 425 -10.42 -7.01 8.13
C ARG A 425 -9.42 -6.48 9.17
N SER A 426 -9.75 -5.37 9.85
CA SER A 426 -8.93 -4.82 10.94
C SER A 426 -8.87 -5.76 12.14
N LYS A 427 -10.00 -6.39 12.50
CA LYS A 427 -10.07 -7.39 13.55
C LYS A 427 -9.10 -8.55 13.29
N GLY A 428 -9.08 -9.07 12.05
CA GLY A 428 -8.13 -10.11 11.64
C GLY A 428 -6.67 -9.70 11.80
N LEU A 429 -6.32 -8.43 11.49
CA LEU A 429 -4.97 -7.91 11.72
C LEU A 429 -4.60 -7.86 13.21
N TYR A 430 -5.52 -7.39 14.07
CA TYR A 430 -5.28 -7.36 15.52
C TYR A 430 -5.25 -8.76 16.13
N GLU A 431 -5.98 -9.73 15.60
CA GLU A 431 -5.88 -11.14 15.99
C GLU A 431 -4.53 -11.73 15.59
N SER A 432 -4.04 -11.41 14.40
CA SER A 432 -2.70 -11.79 13.93
C SER A 432 -1.59 -11.18 14.79
N ASP A 433 -1.76 -9.93 15.26
CA ASP A 433 -0.84 -9.30 16.22
C ASP A 433 -0.84 -10.06 17.55
N ARG A 434 -2.03 -10.32 18.12
CA ARG A 434 -2.15 -11.01 19.41
C ARG A 434 -1.58 -12.43 19.42
N SER A 435 -1.70 -13.12 18.30
CA SER A 435 -1.15 -14.47 18.13
C SER A 435 0.36 -14.49 17.86
N ASN A 436 0.97 -13.35 17.55
CA ASN A 436 2.39 -13.27 17.29
C ASN A 436 3.20 -13.30 18.60
N LYS A 437 4.26 -14.11 18.63
CA LYS A 437 5.17 -14.20 19.77
C LYS A 437 5.94 -12.89 20.02
N VAL A 438 6.31 -12.20 18.93
CA VAL A 438 6.98 -10.90 18.99
C VAL A 438 5.97 -9.82 18.63
N ARG A 439 5.63 -8.96 19.57
CA ARG A 439 4.59 -7.93 19.40
C ARG A 439 5.15 -6.51 19.21
N LYS A 440 6.45 -6.33 19.34
CA LYS A 440 7.15 -5.04 19.22
C LYS A 440 8.26 -5.14 18.18
N CYS A 441 8.45 -4.11 17.37
CA CYS A 441 9.41 -4.15 16.25
C CYS A 441 10.84 -4.33 16.72
N HIS A 442 11.26 -3.62 17.76
CA HIS A 442 12.63 -3.66 18.30
C HIS A 442 13.00 -4.99 18.97
N GLU A 443 12.04 -5.87 19.25
CA GLU A 443 12.27 -7.24 19.75
C GLU A 443 12.55 -8.23 18.60
N ASN A 444 12.28 -7.86 17.34
CA ASN A 444 12.48 -8.73 16.18
C ASN A 444 13.98 -8.98 15.94
N SER A 445 14.43 -10.22 16.16
CA SER A 445 15.84 -10.61 16.02
C SER A 445 16.34 -10.56 14.57
N ALA A 446 15.48 -10.88 13.60
CA ALA A 446 15.84 -10.77 12.18
C ALA A 446 16.10 -9.31 11.80
N LEU A 447 15.28 -8.38 12.32
CA LEU A 447 15.48 -6.96 12.12
C LEU A 447 16.81 -6.47 12.71
N LYS A 448 17.16 -6.88 13.93
CA LYS A 448 18.47 -6.58 14.54
C LYS A 448 19.62 -7.06 13.66
N SER A 449 19.53 -8.27 13.14
CA SER A 449 20.54 -8.82 12.24
C SER A 449 20.70 -8.04 10.93
N ILE A 450 19.61 -7.47 10.39
CA ILE A 450 19.67 -6.62 9.19
C ILE A 450 20.39 -5.30 9.50
N TYR A 451 20.13 -4.67 10.64
CA TYR A 451 20.88 -3.49 11.05
C TYR A 451 22.37 -3.79 11.24
N GLU A 452 22.71 -4.84 11.98
CA GLU A 452 24.12 -5.22 12.23
C GLU A 452 24.88 -5.52 10.93
N LYS A 453 24.24 -6.17 9.96
CA LYS A 453 24.92 -6.60 8.72
C LYS A 453 24.93 -5.55 7.62
N TYR A 454 23.87 -4.72 7.50
CA TYR A 454 23.66 -3.91 6.29
C TYR A 454 23.38 -2.43 6.57
N LEU A 455 22.74 -2.07 7.68
CA LEU A 455 22.25 -0.73 7.93
C LEU A 455 23.02 -0.01 9.06
N THR A 456 23.82 -0.72 9.81
CA THR A 456 24.58 -0.28 10.99
C THR A 456 23.65 -0.01 12.17
N LEU A 457 22.92 1.11 12.16
CA LEU A 457 21.98 1.55 13.21
C LEU A 457 20.80 2.28 12.54
N PRO A 458 19.64 2.37 13.22
CA PRO A 458 18.54 3.22 12.77
C PRO A 458 19.00 4.68 12.60
N CYS A 459 18.53 5.34 11.56
CA CYS A 459 18.89 6.69 11.13
C CYS A 459 20.42 6.90 10.91
N SER A 460 21.21 5.83 10.70
CA SER A 460 22.60 5.95 10.26
C SER A 460 22.71 6.45 8.82
N ASN A 461 23.89 6.88 8.38
CA ASN A 461 24.12 7.29 6.99
C ASN A 461 23.75 6.17 5.99
N THR A 462 24.03 4.90 6.36
CA THR A 462 23.66 3.76 5.53
C THR A 462 22.13 3.55 5.50
N ALA A 463 21.46 3.64 6.65
CA ALA A 463 20.00 3.59 6.72
C ALA A 463 19.37 4.73 5.91
N HIS A 464 19.86 5.95 6.02
CA HIS A 464 19.37 7.09 5.23
C HIS A 464 19.49 6.84 3.72
N LYS A 465 20.56 6.23 3.25
CA LYS A 465 20.76 5.94 1.82
C LYS A 465 19.66 5.02 1.25
N TYR A 466 19.21 4.02 2.01
CA TYR A 466 18.28 2.99 1.53
C TYR A 466 16.84 3.24 1.94
N LEU A 467 16.64 3.82 3.13
CA LEU A 467 15.35 3.82 3.82
C LEU A 467 14.68 5.20 3.90
N HIS A 468 15.41 6.26 3.56
CA HIS A 468 14.87 7.62 3.66
C HIS A 468 14.71 8.27 2.29
N THR A 469 13.91 9.32 2.24
CA THR A 469 13.56 10.07 1.03
C THR A 469 13.24 11.53 1.39
N TYR A 470 12.88 12.31 0.39
CA TYR A 470 12.43 13.69 0.53
C TYR A 470 11.18 13.92 -0.32
N TYR A 471 10.43 14.96 0.01
CA TYR A 471 9.20 15.31 -0.69
C TYR A 471 9.31 16.72 -1.26
N THR A 472 8.67 16.95 -2.40
CA THR A 472 8.70 18.22 -3.13
C THR A 472 7.30 18.69 -3.49
N LYS A 473 7.12 20.00 -3.59
CA LYS A 473 5.86 20.60 -4.05
C LYS A 473 5.54 20.15 -5.48
N ARG A 474 4.29 19.78 -5.72
CA ARG A 474 3.75 19.39 -7.02
C ARG A 474 2.87 20.49 -7.61
#